data_f5d3bc24538c05f19e2b6f1346d0cc43
#
_entry.id   f5d3bc24538c05f19e2b6f1346d0cc43
#
_cell.length_a   1.000
_cell.length_b   1.000
_cell.length_c   1.000
_cell.angle_alpha   90.00
_cell.angle_beta   90.00
_cell.angle_gamma   90.00
#
_symmetry.space_group_name_H-M   'P 1'
#
loop_
_entity.id
_entity.type
_entity.pdbx_description
1 polymer ?
#
loop_
_entity_poly.entity_id
_entity_poly.type
_entity_poly.pdbx_seq_one_letter_code
_entity_poly.pdbx_strand_id
1 'polypeptide(L)'
;MQYNEKLDAELKALEGDMIETLQRWIRVLSVRAERSAENAPFGADVRRALDTAMADLKRLGMEPRDVDGYCCDTEIGEGDEVIAVLSHLDVVPEGEGWDHDPYGAEIIDGRMIGRGTSDDKGPGVAAVFAMKAILNAGIPLRRRCRLILGCDEECGMQDLEYYEQKIGLPDRGFSPDANFPLINTEKGGLKLALHAALD
;
A
#
# COMPACT_ATOMS: atom_id res chain seq x y z
N MET A 1 24.19 8.54 3.45
CA MET A 1 23.72 7.16 3.24
C MET A 1 24.76 6.50 2.35
N GLN A 2 25.34 5.40 2.77
CA GLN A 2 26.35 4.73 1.96
C GLN A 2 25.62 4.04 0.81
N TYR A 3 26.01 4.35 -0.43
CA TYR A 3 25.47 3.75 -1.65
C TYR A 3 25.76 2.24 -1.64
N ASN A 4 24.77 1.43 -1.98
CA ASN A 4 24.93 -0.01 -2.03
C ASN A 4 24.69 -0.54 -3.45
N GLU A 5 25.75 -0.71 -4.21
CA GLU A 5 25.73 -1.15 -5.61
C GLU A 5 24.98 -2.49 -5.81
N LYS A 6 25.00 -3.36 -4.80
CA LYS A 6 24.29 -4.63 -4.85
C LYS A 6 22.77 -4.43 -4.82
N LEU A 7 22.27 -3.50 -4.00
CA LEU A 7 20.84 -3.17 -3.98
C LEU A 7 20.39 -2.56 -5.29
N ASP A 8 21.18 -1.66 -5.86
CA ASP A 8 20.87 -1.05 -7.15
C ASP A 8 20.80 -2.10 -8.28
N ALA A 9 21.72 -3.04 -8.28
CA ALA A 9 21.72 -4.12 -9.26
C ALA A 9 20.47 -5.01 -9.13
N GLU A 10 20.06 -5.33 -7.89
CA GLU A 10 18.83 -6.09 -7.62
C GLU A 10 17.59 -5.30 -8.04
N LEU A 11 17.48 -4.03 -7.67
CA LEU A 11 16.34 -3.18 -8.07
C LEU A 11 16.23 -3.08 -9.59
N LYS A 12 17.33 -2.90 -10.28
CA LYS A 12 17.37 -2.88 -11.75
C LYS A 12 16.94 -4.20 -12.38
N ALA A 13 17.34 -5.32 -11.78
CA ALA A 13 16.93 -6.65 -12.25
C ALA A 13 15.42 -6.91 -12.02
N LEU A 14 14.84 -6.28 -11.01
CA LEU A 14 13.43 -6.42 -10.63
C LEU A 14 12.50 -5.40 -11.32
N GLU A 15 13.02 -4.43 -12.07
CA GLU A 15 12.25 -3.33 -12.65
C GLU A 15 11.05 -3.79 -13.48
N GLY A 16 11.24 -4.78 -14.36
CA GLY A 16 10.15 -5.32 -15.19
C GLY A 16 9.05 -5.96 -14.36
N ASP A 17 9.41 -6.78 -13.37
CA ASP A 17 8.43 -7.44 -12.48
C ASP A 17 7.70 -6.41 -11.58
N MET A 18 8.39 -5.36 -11.16
CA MET A 18 7.80 -4.26 -10.40
C MET A 18 6.73 -3.53 -11.23
N ILE A 19 7.02 -3.21 -12.48
CA ILE A 19 6.08 -2.57 -13.41
C ILE A 19 4.86 -3.46 -13.64
N GLU A 20 5.07 -4.75 -13.94
CA GLU A 20 3.98 -5.71 -14.14
C GLU A 20 3.12 -5.90 -12.89
N THR A 21 3.73 -5.91 -11.71
CA THR A 21 3.02 -5.99 -10.43
C THR A 21 2.14 -4.78 -10.21
N LEU A 22 2.68 -3.57 -10.45
CA LEU A 22 1.89 -2.35 -10.34
C LEU A 22 0.72 -2.35 -11.35
N GLN A 23 0.94 -2.78 -12.58
CA GLN A 23 -0.13 -2.90 -13.57
C GLN A 23 -1.24 -3.86 -13.09
N ARG A 24 -0.90 -5.00 -12.46
CA ARG A 24 -1.89 -5.91 -11.88
C ARG A 24 -2.70 -5.24 -10.79
N TRP A 25 -2.03 -4.52 -9.87
CA TRP A 25 -2.72 -3.84 -8.76
C TRP A 25 -3.63 -2.72 -9.24
N ILE A 26 -3.20 -1.92 -10.24
CA ILE A 26 -4.02 -0.84 -10.83
C ILE A 26 -5.27 -1.40 -11.51
N ARG A 27 -5.17 -2.52 -12.21
CA ARG A 27 -6.29 -3.14 -12.91
C ARG A 27 -7.36 -3.73 -12.00
N VAL A 28 -7.09 -3.84 -10.71
CA VAL A 28 -8.07 -4.25 -9.72
C VAL A 28 -8.71 -3.02 -9.11
N LEU A 29 -10.00 -2.81 -9.40
CA LEU A 29 -10.80 -1.78 -8.74
C LEU A 29 -10.80 -2.01 -7.22
N SER A 30 -10.59 -0.94 -6.45
CA SER A 30 -10.54 -1.00 -4.99
C SER A 30 -11.16 0.24 -4.33
N VAL A 31 -12.21 0.76 -4.94
CA VAL A 31 -13.03 1.80 -4.29
C VAL A 31 -13.83 1.18 -3.16
N ARG A 32 -13.79 1.82 -2.00
CA ARG A 32 -14.53 1.36 -0.83
C ARG A 32 -16.03 1.25 -1.10
N ALA A 33 -16.62 0.17 -0.62
CA ALA A 33 -18.06 -0.09 -0.64
C ALA A 33 -18.54 -0.63 0.71
N GLU A 34 -19.82 -0.90 0.81
CA GLU A 34 -20.38 -1.57 1.99
C GLU A 34 -19.81 -2.98 2.17
N ARG A 35 -19.77 -3.44 3.42
CA ARG A 35 -19.35 -4.79 3.76
C ARG A 35 -20.10 -5.84 2.92
N SER A 36 -19.36 -6.68 2.21
CA SER A 36 -19.93 -7.73 1.35
C SER A 36 -19.83 -9.13 1.96
N ALA A 37 -18.89 -9.34 2.90
CA ALA A 37 -18.69 -10.58 3.64
C ALA A 37 -17.97 -10.32 4.97
N GLU A 38 -17.82 -11.35 5.80
CA GLU A 38 -17.09 -11.25 7.07
C GLU A 38 -15.65 -10.78 6.87
N ASN A 39 -14.96 -11.34 5.87
CA ASN A 39 -13.59 -11.00 5.49
C ASN A 39 -13.49 -9.96 4.35
N ALA A 40 -14.56 -9.21 4.09
CA ALA A 40 -14.61 -8.13 3.10
C ALA A 40 -15.32 -6.90 3.68
N PRO A 41 -14.75 -6.30 4.75
CA PRO A 41 -15.38 -5.20 5.48
C PRO A 41 -15.59 -3.96 4.62
N PHE A 42 -14.77 -3.74 3.61
CA PHE A 42 -14.77 -2.57 2.73
C PHE A 42 -15.25 -2.88 1.31
N GLY A 43 -15.96 -4.01 1.14
CA GLY A 43 -16.52 -4.43 -0.13
C GLY A 43 -15.67 -5.47 -0.88
N ALA A 44 -16.30 -6.10 -1.86
CA ALA A 44 -15.69 -7.20 -2.62
C ALA A 44 -14.50 -6.75 -3.48
N ASP A 45 -14.52 -5.53 -3.97
CA ASP A 45 -13.48 -5.00 -4.84
C ASP A 45 -12.20 -4.73 -4.06
N VAL A 46 -12.29 -4.11 -2.90
CA VAL A 46 -11.15 -3.91 -1.98
C VAL A 46 -10.61 -5.27 -1.52
N ARG A 47 -11.48 -6.24 -1.23
CA ARG A 47 -11.06 -7.60 -0.91
C ARG A 47 -10.25 -8.25 -2.03
N ARG A 48 -10.67 -8.10 -3.29
CA ARG A 48 -9.91 -8.59 -4.45
C ARG A 48 -8.54 -7.92 -4.59
N ALA A 49 -8.45 -6.62 -4.30
CA ALA A 49 -7.17 -5.93 -4.29
C ALA A 49 -6.24 -6.49 -3.21
N LEU A 50 -6.74 -6.72 -2.01
CA LEU A 50 -5.99 -7.33 -0.92
C LEU A 50 -5.52 -8.74 -1.28
N ASP A 51 -6.41 -9.59 -1.85
CA ASP A 51 -6.05 -10.94 -2.31
C ASP A 51 -4.97 -10.91 -3.38
N THR A 52 -5.06 -9.96 -4.31
CA THR A 52 -4.07 -9.78 -5.39
C THR A 52 -2.71 -9.38 -4.81
N ALA A 53 -2.69 -8.44 -3.88
CA ALA A 53 -1.46 -8.01 -3.21
C ALA A 53 -0.82 -9.17 -2.42
N MET A 54 -1.60 -9.90 -1.65
CA MET A 54 -1.10 -11.07 -0.90
C MET A 54 -0.56 -12.18 -1.83
N ALA A 55 -1.20 -12.40 -2.98
CA ALA A 55 -0.71 -13.35 -3.97
C ALA A 55 0.65 -12.94 -4.54
N ASP A 56 0.83 -11.65 -4.84
CA ASP A 56 2.10 -11.14 -5.32
C ASP A 56 3.20 -11.16 -4.22
N LEU A 57 2.87 -10.85 -2.98
CA LEU A 57 3.81 -10.99 -1.86
C LEU A 57 4.31 -12.43 -1.72
N LYS A 58 3.40 -13.43 -1.78
CA LYS A 58 3.76 -14.86 -1.78
C LYS A 58 4.63 -15.24 -2.97
N ARG A 59 4.29 -14.78 -4.17
CA ARG A 59 5.07 -15.00 -5.40
C ARG A 59 6.49 -14.47 -5.26
N LEU A 60 6.67 -13.35 -4.57
CA LEU A 60 7.96 -12.72 -4.28
C LEU A 60 8.73 -13.38 -3.12
N GLY A 61 8.17 -14.41 -2.50
CA GLY A 61 8.81 -15.17 -1.40
C GLY A 61 8.64 -14.52 -0.04
N MET A 62 7.62 -13.70 0.15
CA MET A 62 7.22 -13.15 1.44
C MET A 62 6.03 -13.92 2.01
N GLU A 63 5.81 -13.82 3.32
CA GLU A 63 4.75 -14.51 4.05
C GLU A 63 3.69 -13.50 4.52
N PRO A 64 2.70 -13.13 3.67
CA PRO A 64 1.66 -12.19 4.07
C PRO A 64 0.67 -12.82 5.03
N ARG A 65 0.29 -12.07 6.07
CA ARG A 65 -0.78 -12.38 7.00
C ARG A 65 -2.01 -11.55 6.66
N ASP A 66 -3.12 -12.20 6.38
CA ASP A 66 -4.44 -11.57 6.25
C ASP A 66 -4.97 -11.22 7.65
N VAL A 67 -5.31 -9.97 7.89
CA VAL A 67 -5.90 -9.49 9.14
C VAL A 67 -7.40 -9.30 8.92
N ASP A 68 -8.10 -10.43 8.82
CA ASP A 68 -9.56 -10.54 8.68
C ASP A 68 -10.16 -9.69 7.52
N GLY A 69 -9.37 -9.45 6.46
CA GLY A 69 -9.77 -8.66 5.31
C GLY A 69 -9.73 -7.14 5.50
N TYR A 70 -9.31 -6.65 6.67
CA TYR A 70 -9.11 -5.22 6.92
C TYR A 70 -7.82 -4.72 6.30
N CYS A 71 -6.76 -5.51 6.38
CA CYS A 71 -5.45 -5.22 5.81
C CYS A 71 -4.65 -6.51 5.70
N CYS A 72 -3.45 -6.45 5.16
CA CYS A 72 -2.45 -7.51 5.35
C CYS A 72 -1.12 -6.90 5.77
N ASP A 73 -0.28 -7.73 6.40
CA ASP A 73 1.11 -7.40 6.64
C ASP A 73 2.05 -8.52 6.25
N THR A 74 3.32 -8.17 6.08
CA THR A 74 4.42 -9.12 5.89
C THR A 74 5.68 -8.56 6.52
N GLU A 75 6.56 -9.44 6.98
CA GLU A 75 7.82 -9.05 7.63
C GLU A 75 9.03 -9.69 6.96
N ILE A 76 10.15 -8.98 6.99
CA ILE A 76 11.48 -9.51 6.69
C ILE A 76 12.45 -9.10 7.80
N GLY A 77 13.53 -9.88 7.96
CA GLY A 77 14.55 -9.65 8.99
C GLY A 77 14.19 -10.27 10.33
N GLU A 78 15.07 -10.04 11.31
CA GLU A 78 14.99 -10.59 12.66
C GLU A 78 15.23 -9.49 13.71
N GLY A 79 14.85 -9.76 14.96
CA GLY A 79 15.06 -8.86 16.09
C GLY A 79 13.75 -8.42 16.76
N ASP A 80 13.88 -7.69 17.86
CA ASP A 80 12.75 -7.31 18.70
C ASP A 80 12.04 -6.05 18.20
N GLU A 81 12.81 -5.06 17.67
CA GLU A 81 12.24 -3.81 17.15
C GLU A 81 11.66 -3.99 15.75
N VAL A 82 10.54 -3.32 15.48
CA VAL A 82 9.86 -3.29 14.18
C VAL A 82 9.89 -1.88 13.61
N ILE A 83 10.34 -1.76 12.35
CA ILE A 83 10.15 -0.56 11.54
C ILE A 83 9.14 -0.90 10.46
N ALA A 84 8.02 -0.17 10.43
CA ALA A 84 6.99 -0.41 9.42
C ALA A 84 7.05 0.57 8.26
N VAL A 85 6.63 0.08 7.10
CA VAL A 85 6.17 0.87 5.97
C VAL A 85 4.66 0.68 5.89
N LEU A 86 3.91 1.76 5.92
CA LEU A 86 2.46 1.76 5.80
C LEU A 86 2.07 2.29 4.42
N SER A 87 1.30 1.52 3.69
CA SER A 87 0.74 1.88 2.39
C SER A 87 -0.69 1.36 2.31
N HIS A 88 -1.51 1.84 1.38
CA HIS A 88 -2.89 1.39 1.23
C HIS A 88 -3.21 0.92 -0.18
N LEU A 89 -4.25 0.10 -0.28
CA LEU A 89 -4.71 -0.52 -1.52
C LEU A 89 -6.03 0.07 -2.03
N ASP A 90 -6.83 0.65 -1.14
CA ASP A 90 -8.04 1.34 -1.53
C ASP A 90 -7.72 2.62 -2.30
N VAL A 91 -8.67 3.09 -3.06
CA VAL A 91 -8.54 4.30 -3.88
C VAL A 91 -9.87 5.06 -3.87
N VAL A 92 -9.79 6.39 -4.01
CA VAL A 92 -10.98 7.18 -4.29
C VAL A 92 -11.58 6.82 -5.66
N PRO A 93 -12.88 7.06 -5.88
CA PRO A 93 -13.47 6.92 -7.21
C PRO A 93 -12.66 7.67 -8.28
N GLU A 94 -12.63 7.13 -9.47
CA GLU A 94 -11.85 7.69 -10.59
C GLU A 94 -12.24 9.13 -10.94
N GLY A 95 -13.53 9.49 -10.80
CA GLY A 95 -14.04 10.80 -11.22
C GLY A 95 -14.12 10.92 -12.75
N GLU A 96 -14.17 12.14 -13.23
CA GLU A 96 -14.29 12.48 -14.66
C GLU A 96 -12.98 13.09 -15.21
N GLY A 97 -12.87 13.19 -16.54
CA GLY A 97 -11.77 13.90 -17.22
C GLY A 97 -10.56 13.04 -17.52
N TRP A 98 -10.68 11.73 -17.53
CA TRP A 98 -9.63 10.82 -17.96
C TRP A 98 -9.56 10.72 -19.49
N ASP A 99 -8.37 10.89 -20.05
CA ASP A 99 -8.10 10.63 -21.47
C ASP A 99 -7.82 9.15 -21.76
N HIS A 100 -7.58 8.35 -20.71
CA HIS A 100 -7.28 6.92 -20.74
C HIS A 100 -8.09 6.18 -19.70
N ASP A 101 -8.19 4.85 -19.85
CA ASP A 101 -8.84 4.03 -18.84
C ASP A 101 -8.14 4.17 -17.47
N PRO A 102 -8.81 4.67 -16.43
CA PRO A 102 -8.22 4.86 -15.11
C PRO A 102 -7.75 3.55 -14.46
N TYR A 103 -8.21 2.41 -14.94
CA TYR A 103 -7.79 1.08 -14.47
C TYR A 103 -7.04 0.28 -15.54
N GLY A 104 -6.69 0.90 -16.68
CA GLY A 104 -5.96 0.27 -17.77
C GLY A 104 -4.48 0.03 -17.48
N ALA A 105 -3.89 0.83 -16.60
CA ALA A 105 -2.46 0.82 -16.31
C ALA A 105 -1.59 0.92 -17.57
N GLU A 106 -1.99 1.78 -18.49
CA GLU A 106 -1.27 2.02 -19.75
C GLU A 106 0.06 2.74 -19.46
N ILE A 107 1.08 2.40 -20.23
CA ILE A 107 2.37 3.09 -20.17
C ILE A 107 2.54 3.93 -21.41
N ILE A 108 2.55 5.25 -21.24
CA ILE A 108 2.64 6.23 -22.31
C ILE A 108 3.81 7.17 -22.00
N ASP A 109 4.75 7.29 -22.94
CA ASP A 109 5.95 8.11 -22.79
C ASP A 109 6.71 7.88 -21.46
N GLY A 110 6.80 6.61 -21.04
CA GLY A 110 7.48 6.19 -19.82
C GLY A 110 6.72 6.49 -18.53
N ARG A 111 5.43 6.84 -18.59
CA ARG A 111 4.56 7.09 -17.44
C ARG A 111 3.43 6.08 -17.41
N MET A 112 3.21 5.45 -16.26
CA MET A 112 2.02 4.62 -16.06
C MET A 112 0.84 5.51 -15.67
N ILE A 113 -0.25 5.41 -16.42
CA ILE A 113 -1.47 6.18 -16.21
C ILE A 113 -2.52 5.30 -15.55
N GLY A 114 -3.09 5.76 -14.44
CA GLY A 114 -4.16 5.04 -13.76
C GLY A 114 -4.43 5.55 -12.34
N ARG A 115 -5.62 5.26 -11.83
CA ARG A 115 -6.02 5.53 -10.46
C ARG A 115 -5.20 4.63 -9.51
N GLY A 116 -4.52 5.23 -8.52
CA GLY A 116 -3.66 4.52 -7.58
C GLY A 116 -2.18 4.43 -8.00
N THR A 117 -1.78 4.93 -9.19
CA THR A 117 -0.38 4.88 -9.61
C THR A 117 0.53 5.76 -8.74
N SER A 118 0.00 6.83 -8.17
CA SER A 118 0.70 7.76 -7.28
C SER A 118 0.23 7.64 -5.84
N ASP A 119 -1.03 7.33 -5.62
CA ASP A 119 -1.74 7.31 -4.35
C ASP A 119 -2.59 6.02 -4.28
N ASP A 120 -2.17 4.97 -3.56
CA ASP A 120 -0.83 4.72 -2.99
C ASP A 120 -0.26 3.36 -3.46
N LYS A 121 -0.94 2.69 -4.44
CA LYS A 121 -0.49 1.38 -4.96
C LYS A 121 0.92 1.44 -5.57
N GLY A 122 1.29 2.55 -6.21
CA GLY A 122 2.63 2.74 -6.76
C GLY A 122 3.70 2.75 -5.69
N PRO A 123 3.65 3.65 -4.70
CA PRO A 123 4.55 3.63 -3.55
C PRO A 123 4.53 2.32 -2.77
N GLY A 124 3.35 1.69 -2.61
CA GLY A 124 3.21 0.37 -2.00
C GLY A 124 4.00 -0.71 -2.73
N VAL A 125 3.89 -0.78 -4.06
CA VAL A 125 4.69 -1.70 -4.89
C VAL A 125 6.18 -1.37 -4.78
N ALA A 126 6.56 -0.09 -4.76
CA ALA A 126 7.96 0.29 -4.57
C ALA A 126 8.50 -0.22 -3.22
N ALA A 127 7.72 -0.14 -2.14
CA ALA A 127 8.09 -0.69 -0.84
C ALA A 127 8.25 -2.22 -0.88
N VAL A 128 7.31 -2.94 -1.53
CA VAL A 128 7.41 -4.40 -1.74
C VAL A 128 8.72 -4.76 -2.43
N PHE A 129 9.06 -4.09 -3.51
CA PHE A 129 10.26 -4.40 -4.28
C PHE A 129 11.55 -3.94 -3.61
N ALA A 130 11.52 -2.90 -2.78
CA ALA A 130 12.63 -2.56 -1.90
C ALA A 130 12.93 -3.69 -0.89
N MET A 131 11.89 -4.25 -0.26
CA MET A 131 12.03 -5.42 0.62
C MET A 131 12.54 -6.64 -0.14
N LYS A 132 12.02 -6.90 -1.35
CA LYS A 132 12.48 -8.00 -2.21
C LYS A 132 13.95 -7.86 -2.60
N ALA A 133 14.41 -6.66 -2.94
CA ALA A 133 15.81 -6.39 -3.26
C ALA A 133 16.73 -6.65 -2.06
N ILE A 134 16.30 -6.28 -0.85
CA ILE A 134 17.04 -6.58 0.40
C ILE A 134 17.17 -8.09 0.60
N LEU A 135 16.08 -8.84 0.43
CA LEU A 135 16.07 -10.31 0.52
C LEU A 135 17.03 -10.94 -0.50
N ASN A 136 16.92 -10.55 -1.77
CA ASN A 136 17.76 -11.08 -2.85
C ASN A 136 19.24 -10.74 -2.62
N ALA A 137 19.53 -9.53 -2.17
CA ALA A 137 20.88 -9.10 -1.85
C ALA A 137 21.49 -9.82 -0.63
N GLY A 138 20.66 -10.52 0.16
CA GLY A 138 21.10 -11.21 1.38
C GLY A 138 21.64 -10.23 2.42
N ILE A 139 21.07 -9.02 2.49
CA ILE A 139 21.52 -7.99 3.45
C ILE A 139 20.90 -8.30 4.81
N PRO A 140 21.74 -8.51 5.84
CA PRO A 140 21.22 -8.76 7.18
C PRO A 140 20.56 -7.50 7.74
N LEU A 141 19.31 -7.61 8.16
CA LEU A 141 18.60 -6.56 8.85
C LEU A 141 18.82 -6.68 10.37
N ARG A 142 19.06 -5.55 11.03
CA ARG A 142 19.20 -5.48 12.50
C ARG A 142 17.86 -5.36 13.21
N ARG A 143 16.80 -5.08 12.46
CA ARG A 143 15.43 -4.94 12.90
C ARG A 143 14.51 -5.59 11.90
N ARG A 144 13.34 -6.00 12.34
CA ARG A 144 12.30 -6.45 11.40
C ARG A 144 11.78 -5.25 10.61
N CYS A 145 11.62 -5.45 9.31
CA CYS A 145 10.92 -4.50 8.46
C CYS A 145 9.55 -5.09 8.15
N ARG A 146 8.49 -4.37 8.54
CA ARG A 146 7.10 -4.79 8.32
C ARG A 146 6.47 -3.88 7.27
N LEU A 147 5.89 -4.47 6.24
CA LEU A 147 4.99 -3.76 5.33
C LEU A 147 3.56 -4.03 5.78
N ILE A 148 2.78 -2.98 5.93
CA ILE A 148 1.34 -3.03 6.20
C ILE A 148 0.65 -2.44 4.97
N LEU A 149 -0.26 -3.20 4.37
CA LEU A 149 -1.11 -2.76 3.26
C LEU A 149 -2.53 -2.61 3.77
N GLY A 150 -2.94 -1.36 4.01
CA GLY A 150 -4.26 -0.98 4.46
C GLY A 150 -5.31 -1.03 3.35
N CYS A 151 -6.57 -0.94 3.75
CA CYS A 151 -7.73 -1.05 2.85
C CYS A 151 -8.83 -0.02 3.11
N ASP A 152 -8.58 1.03 3.91
CA ASP A 152 -9.58 2.05 4.27
C ASP A 152 -8.95 3.43 4.57
N GLU A 153 -7.79 3.73 4.01
CA GLU A 153 -7.10 5.01 4.22
C GLU A 153 -7.97 6.19 3.78
N GLU A 154 -8.52 6.12 2.57
CA GLU A 154 -9.30 7.16 1.91
C GLU A 154 -10.66 7.47 2.59
N CYS A 155 -11.11 6.62 3.51
CA CYS A 155 -12.45 6.72 4.09
C CYS A 155 -12.51 6.69 5.62
N GLY A 156 -11.38 6.63 6.33
CA GLY A 156 -11.41 6.77 7.78
C GLY A 156 -10.53 5.83 8.58
N MET A 157 -9.65 5.05 7.96
CA MET A 157 -8.61 4.23 8.61
C MET A 157 -9.14 3.19 9.63
N GLN A 158 -10.33 2.64 9.43
CA GLN A 158 -10.88 1.58 10.29
C GLN A 158 -10.04 0.29 10.24
N ASP A 159 -9.33 0.10 9.14
CA ASP A 159 -8.35 -0.97 8.95
C ASP A 159 -7.20 -0.89 9.95
N LEU A 160 -6.64 0.31 10.15
CA LEU A 160 -5.56 0.53 11.12
C LEU A 160 -6.05 0.48 12.56
N GLU A 161 -7.25 0.97 12.87
CA GLU A 161 -7.87 0.81 14.17
C GLU A 161 -8.05 -0.67 14.51
N TYR A 162 -8.49 -1.47 13.55
CA TYR A 162 -8.63 -2.92 13.70
C TYR A 162 -7.27 -3.62 13.85
N TYR A 163 -6.28 -3.21 13.05
CA TYR A 163 -4.92 -3.73 13.11
C TYR A 163 -4.29 -3.49 14.48
N GLU A 164 -4.41 -2.27 15.03
CA GLU A 164 -3.91 -1.94 16.36
C GLU A 164 -4.48 -2.86 17.44
N GLN A 165 -5.78 -3.11 17.39
CA GLN A 165 -6.46 -3.97 18.37
C GLN A 165 -6.03 -5.44 18.26
N LYS A 166 -5.75 -5.93 17.06
CA LYS A 166 -5.44 -7.36 16.80
C LYS A 166 -3.96 -7.68 16.92
N ILE A 167 -3.10 -6.81 16.46
CA ILE A 167 -1.67 -7.05 16.24
C ILE A 167 -0.82 -6.12 17.11
N GLY A 168 -1.26 -4.90 17.31
CA GLY A 168 -0.48 -3.81 17.88
C GLY A 168 0.31 -3.02 16.84
N LEU A 169 0.52 -1.74 17.13
CA LEU A 169 1.29 -0.86 16.26
C LEU A 169 2.79 -1.14 16.35
N PRO A 170 3.54 -0.92 15.26
CA PRO A 170 5.00 -1.01 15.27
C PRO A 170 5.63 0.14 16.08
N ASP A 171 6.86 -0.07 16.55
CA ASP A 171 7.60 0.94 17.33
C ASP A 171 7.86 2.24 16.55
N ARG A 172 8.04 2.11 15.25
CA ARG A 172 8.33 3.20 14.31
C ARG A 172 7.87 2.83 12.93
N GLY A 173 7.58 3.85 12.11
CA GLY A 173 7.20 3.64 10.72
C GLY A 173 7.22 4.91 9.93
N PHE A 174 6.97 4.76 8.65
CA PHE A 174 6.69 5.86 7.73
C PHE A 174 5.68 5.37 6.68
N SER A 175 4.95 6.33 6.10
CA SER A 175 4.14 6.09 4.90
C SER A 175 4.85 6.73 3.69
N PRO A 176 4.96 6.04 2.56
CA PRO A 176 5.46 6.62 1.32
C PRO A 176 4.42 7.46 0.58
N ASP A 177 3.25 7.64 1.16
CA ASP A 177 2.09 8.33 0.63
C ASP A 177 2.19 9.86 0.78
N ALA A 178 3.28 10.43 0.33
CA ALA A 178 3.50 11.87 0.34
C ALA A 178 4.62 12.30 -0.63
N ASN A 179 4.64 13.59 -0.95
CA ASN A 179 5.72 14.19 -1.71
C ASN A 179 6.96 14.44 -0.83
N PHE A 180 8.15 14.43 -1.45
CA PHE A 180 9.37 14.90 -0.78
C PHE A 180 9.33 16.43 -0.55
N PRO A 181 9.98 16.94 0.52
CA PRO A 181 10.79 16.24 1.51
C PRO A 181 9.98 15.49 2.57
N LEU A 182 10.68 14.76 3.45
CA LEU A 182 10.07 14.05 4.58
C LEU A 182 9.15 14.96 5.40
N ILE A 183 7.88 14.58 5.50
CA ILE A 183 6.88 15.23 6.34
C ILE A 183 6.92 14.56 7.72
N ASN A 184 7.15 15.31 8.77
CA ASN A 184 7.24 14.82 10.15
C ASN A 184 6.23 15.49 11.09
N THR A 185 5.35 16.33 10.54
CA THR A 185 4.32 17.05 11.31
C THR A 185 3.13 17.33 10.41
N GLU A 186 1.95 17.00 10.87
CA GLU A 186 0.70 17.24 10.18
C GLU A 186 -0.25 18.09 11.03
N LYS A 187 -1.17 18.80 10.37
CA LYS A 187 -2.24 19.53 11.04
C LYS A 187 -3.45 18.63 11.19
N GLY A 188 -4.10 18.70 12.36
CA GLY A 188 -5.42 18.10 12.54
C GLY A 188 -6.47 18.74 11.62
N GLY A 189 -7.42 17.94 11.15
CA GLY A 189 -8.54 18.37 10.35
C GLY A 189 -9.86 18.31 11.16
N LEU A 190 -10.76 19.27 10.92
CA LEU A 190 -12.11 19.23 11.46
C LEU A 190 -13.10 19.54 10.33
N LYS A 191 -14.05 18.63 10.14
CA LYS A 191 -15.14 18.79 9.17
C LYS A 191 -16.45 19.06 9.92
N LEU A 192 -17.06 20.22 9.69
CA LEU A 192 -18.31 20.61 10.31
C LEU A 192 -19.41 20.67 9.24
N ALA A 193 -20.54 20.03 9.50
CA ALA A 193 -21.76 20.20 8.73
C ALA A 193 -22.75 21.03 9.55
N LEU A 194 -23.17 22.17 9.01
CA LEU A 194 -24.18 23.03 9.61
C LEU A 194 -25.51 22.88 8.85
N HIS A 195 -26.58 22.53 9.56
CA HIS A 195 -27.91 22.45 9.03
C HIS A 195 -28.78 23.57 9.64
N ALA A 196 -29.37 24.42 8.81
CA ALA A 196 -30.32 25.41 9.22
C ALA A 196 -31.65 25.12 8.54
N ALA A 197 -32.74 24.99 9.33
CA ALA A 197 -34.09 25.00 8.80
C ALA A 197 -34.59 26.45 8.83
N LEU A 198 -35.14 26.93 7.71
CA LEU A 198 -35.87 28.20 7.65
C LEU A 198 -37.34 27.88 7.79
N ASP A 199 -38.02 28.53 8.73
CA ASP A 199 -39.47 28.46 8.96
C ASP A 199 -40.22 29.22 7.85
#